data_5efc994d18fac97c34511659c895dded
#
_entry.id   5efc994d18fac97c34511659c895dded
#
_cell.length_a   1.000
_cell.length_b   1.000
_cell.length_c   1.000
_cell.angle_alpha   90.00
_cell.angle_beta   90.00
_cell.angle_gamma   90.00
#
_symmetry.space_group_name_H-M   'P 1'
#
loop_
_entity.id
_entity.type
_entity.pdbx_description
1 polymer ?
#
loop_
_entity_poly.entity_id
_entity_poly.type
_entity_poly.pdbx_seq_one_letter_code
_entity_poly.pdbx_strand_id
1 'polypeptide(L)'
;FNFDDAPKAFDLVVNRTEPFIGIALKYNFNKSHSKSKIEIQSANSGPNTKVNISFIGAGSYAQGNLLPNIPNTSQISRIGVLTNNGTTSKRVAEKFKFNFCATLEKDVLDKKTNTVFIATRHDSHCEYVLKALKHNKHVFVEKPLCLLESELEEIIVAQTKVNKAVMVGFNRRFSPLTVKLKKVIGNNPMTMLYRINAGAIPGENWIQDLEIGGGRVLGEVCHFIDYLTYLNGSLPIKVSASALPDANKLNDTLNILIQFQNGSSGVVAYYANGSKSILKI
;
A
#
# COMPACT_ATOMS: atom_id res chain seq x y z
N PHE A 1 -37.32 5.48 -15.41
CA PHE A 1 -37.23 6.34 -14.22
C PHE A 1 -36.09 7.34 -14.38
N ASN A 2 -36.25 8.55 -13.83
CA ASN A 2 -35.11 9.43 -13.64
C ASN A 2 -34.21 8.87 -12.55
N PHE A 3 -32.91 9.19 -12.59
CA PHE A 3 -31.94 8.66 -11.61
C PHE A 3 -32.30 9.04 -10.16
N ASP A 4 -32.86 10.24 -9.97
CA ASP A 4 -33.29 10.69 -8.64
C ASP A 4 -34.47 9.85 -8.08
N ASP A 5 -35.22 9.13 -8.94
CA ASP A 5 -36.29 8.20 -8.59
C ASP A 5 -35.82 6.73 -8.53
N ALA A 6 -34.51 6.47 -8.58
CA ALA A 6 -33.97 5.12 -8.50
C ALA A 6 -34.52 4.27 -7.34
N PRO A 7 -34.69 4.79 -6.11
CA PRO A 7 -35.34 4.01 -5.04
C PRO A 7 -36.72 3.44 -5.43
N LYS A 8 -37.57 4.23 -6.08
CA LYS A 8 -38.89 3.76 -6.57
C LYS A 8 -38.77 2.66 -7.62
N ALA A 9 -37.76 2.80 -8.51
CA ALA A 9 -37.48 1.77 -9.50
C ALA A 9 -37.02 0.46 -8.86
N PHE A 10 -36.20 0.53 -7.82
CA PHE A 10 -35.78 -0.65 -7.06
C PHE A 10 -36.92 -1.27 -6.25
N ASP A 11 -37.81 -0.45 -5.65
CA ASP A 11 -39.00 -0.95 -4.95
C ASP A 11 -39.91 -1.72 -5.88
N LEU A 12 -40.07 -1.26 -7.14
CA LEU A 12 -40.82 -1.98 -8.17
C LEU A 12 -40.21 -3.37 -8.45
N VAL A 13 -38.87 -3.46 -8.54
CA VAL A 13 -38.16 -4.73 -8.75
C VAL A 13 -38.37 -5.67 -7.57
N VAL A 14 -38.22 -5.16 -6.35
CA VAL A 14 -38.28 -5.97 -5.13
C VAL A 14 -39.72 -6.45 -4.84
N ASN A 15 -40.69 -5.53 -4.93
CA ASN A 15 -42.06 -5.80 -4.55
C ASN A 15 -42.93 -6.34 -5.71
N ARG A 16 -42.43 -6.27 -6.97
CA ARG A 16 -43.14 -6.72 -8.17
C ARG A 16 -44.59 -6.20 -8.28
N THR A 17 -44.78 -4.92 -7.96
CA THR A 17 -46.10 -4.28 -7.92
C THR A 17 -46.72 -4.12 -9.29
N GLU A 18 -45.92 -4.16 -10.36
CA GLU A 18 -46.33 -4.10 -11.73
C GLU A 18 -45.46 -5.05 -12.60
N PRO A 19 -46.01 -5.61 -13.68
CA PRO A 19 -45.21 -6.38 -14.64
C PRO A 19 -44.24 -5.48 -15.40
N PHE A 20 -42.98 -5.89 -15.55
CA PHE A 20 -41.97 -5.19 -16.32
C PHE A 20 -41.05 -6.17 -17.07
N ILE A 21 -40.51 -5.76 -18.23
CA ILE A 21 -39.50 -6.49 -18.98
C ILE A 21 -38.09 -6.05 -18.54
N GLY A 22 -37.94 -4.79 -18.19
CA GLY A 22 -36.69 -4.21 -17.75
C GLY A 22 -36.92 -2.80 -17.20
N ILE A 23 -35.98 -2.33 -16.37
CA ILE A 23 -36.01 -0.98 -15.80
C ILE A 23 -34.79 -0.22 -16.26
N ALA A 24 -35.00 0.94 -16.86
CA ALA A 24 -33.95 1.84 -17.27
C ALA A 24 -33.93 3.09 -16.37
N LEU A 25 -32.74 3.49 -15.92
CA LEU A 25 -32.52 4.75 -15.22
C LEU A 25 -31.94 5.78 -16.18
N LYS A 26 -32.63 6.91 -16.31
CA LYS A 26 -32.20 8.03 -17.14
C LYS A 26 -31.31 8.96 -16.33
N TYR A 27 -30.07 9.08 -16.72
CA TYR A 27 -29.11 10.01 -16.10
C TYR A 27 -29.20 11.39 -16.72
N ASN A 28 -29.11 12.42 -15.89
CA ASN A 28 -28.96 13.79 -16.35
C ASN A 28 -27.46 14.12 -16.47
N PHE A 29 -26.91 14.02 -17.70
CA PHE A 29 -25.49 14.29 -17.96
C PHE A 29 -25.11 15.77 -17.79
N ASN A 30 -26.08 16.67 -17.74
CA ASN A 30 -25.83 18.11 -17.52
C ASN A 30 -25.80 18.49 -16.02
N LYS A 31 -26.20 17.58 -15.14
CA LYS A 31 -26.14 17.81 -13.70
C LYS A 31 -24.72 17.58 -13.21
N SER A 32 -24.04 18.66 -12.86
CA SER A 32 -22.73 18.57 -12.21
C SER A 32 -22.86 17.87 -10.86
N HIS A 33 -22.43 16.61 -10.80
CA HIS A 33 -22.40 15.80 -9.56
C HIS A 33 -21.11 15.97 -8.77
N SER A 34 -20.45 17.10 -8.88
CA SER A 34 -19.08 17.28 -8.44
C SER A 34 -18.93 17.73 -6.99
N LYS A 35 -19.43 16.95 -6.04
CA LYS A 35 -18.81 17.00 -4.71
C LYS A 35 -17.65 15.99 -4.69
N SER A 36 -16.44 16.47 -4.87
CA SER A 36 -15.23 15.64 -4.75
C SER A 36 -15.02 15.10 -3.33
N LYS A 37 -15.74 15.68 -2.37
CA LYS A 37 -15.63 15.41 -0.94
C LYS A 37 -17.02 15.25 -0.31
N ILE A 38 -17.21 14.20 0.48
CA ILE A 38 -18.42 13.95 1.28
C ILE A 38 -18.01 13.85 2.75
N GLU A 39 -18.54 14.74 3.58
CA GLU A 39 -18.36 14.70 5.04
C GLU A 39 -19.18 13.53 5.62
N ILE A 40 -18.55 12.70 6.44
CA ILE A 40 -19.17 11.52 7.10
C ILE A 40 -19.44 11.82 8.57
N GLN A 41 -18.50 12.49 9.24
CA GLN A 41 -18.61 12.89 10.64
C GLN A 41 -18.16 14.34 10.79
N SER A 42 -18.76 15.03 11.77
CA SER A 42 -18.21 16.33 12.21
C SER A 42 -16.78 16.12 12.71
N ALA A 43 -15.88 16.95 12.21
CA ALA A 43 -14.45 16.85 12.50
C ALA A 43 -14.18 16.89 14.01
N ASN A 44 -14.01 15.74 14.63
CA ASN A 44 -13.49 15.62 15.99
C ASN A 44 -11.96 15.82 16.01
N SER A 45 -11.48 16.86 15.34
CA SER A 45 -10.12 17.35 15.53
C SER A 45 -10.14 18.19 16.82
N GLY A 46 -10.04 17.52 17.95
CA GLY A 46 -9.77 18.20 19.21
C GLY A 46 -8.47 18.99 19.12
N PRO A 47 -8.30 20.08 19.86
CA PRO A 47 -7.12 20.95 19.80
C PRO A 47 -5.78 20.25 20.12
N ASN A 48 -5.81 19.00 20.57
CA ASN A 48 -4.65 18.22 21.01
C ASN A 48 -4.28 17.05 20.10
N THR A 49 -4.87 16.89 18.89
CA THR A 49 -4.46 15.81 17.98
C THR A 49 -3.11 16.10 17.37
N LYS A 50 -2.12 15.23 17.65
CA LYS A 50 -0.75 15.36 17.12
C LYS A 50 -0.60 14.75 15.73
N VAL A 51 -1.37 13.71 15.43
CA VAL A 51 -1.29 12.96 14.17
C VAL A 51 -2.65 12.96 13.48
N ASN A 52 -2.71 13.62 12.35
CA ASN A 52 -3.90 13.77 11.50
C ASN A 52 -3.69 12.96 10.23
N ILE A 53 -4.32 11.80 10.13
CA ILE A 53 -4.06 10.81 9.11
C ILE A 53 -5.07 10.93 7.97
N SER A 54 -4.57 10.94 6.73
CA SER A 54 -5.37 10.64 5.55
C SER A 54 -4.82 9.41 4.81
N PHE A 55 -5.70 8.68 4.12
CA PHE A 55 -5.35 7.51 3.31
C PHE A 55 -5.55 7.80 1.83
N ILE A 56 -4.57 7.40 1.02
CA ILE A 56 -4.64 7.30 -0.44
C ILE A 56 -4.50 5.82 -0.78
N GLY A 57 -5.59 5.24 -1.31
CA GLY A 57 -5.71 3.79 -1.46
C GLY A 57 -6.18 3.11 -0.17
N ALA A 58 -7.25 2.34 -0.26
CA ALA A 58 -7.79 1.55 0.85
C ALA A 58 -8.34 0.21 0.32
N GLY A 59 -7.48 -0.53 -0.38
CA GLY A 59 -7.75 -1.87 -0.86
C GLY A 59 -7.85 -2.91 0.27
N SER A 60 -7.98 -4.19 -0.10
CA SER A 60 -8.14 -5.29 0.85
C SER A 60 -7.02 -5.34 1.89
N TYR A 61 -5.77 -5.11 1.46
CA TYR A 61 -4.63 -5.10 2.37
C TYR A 61 -4.72 -3.99 3.42
N ALA A 62 -5.01 -2.77 3.00
CA ALA A 62 -5.15 -1.64 3.92
C ALA A 62 -6.30 -1.86 4.90
N GLN A 63 -7.45 -2.38 4.42
CA GLN A 63 -8.61 -2.66 5.27
C GLN A 63 -8.42 -3.82 6.22
N GLY A 64 -7.61 -4.81 5.87
CA GLY A 64 -7.33 -5.98 6.70
C GLY A 64 -6.16 -5.81 7.67
N ASN A 65 -5.16 -5.02 7.28
CA ASN A 65 -3.88 -4.99 7.98
C ASN A 65 -3.44 -3.60 8.49
N LEU A 66 -3.76 -2.51 7.80
CA LEU A 66 -3.32 -1.17 8.22
C LEU A 66 -4.37 -0.47 9.08
N LEU A 67 -5.55 -0.28 8.54
CA LEU A 67 -6.63 0.49 9.18
C LEU A 67 -7.08 -0.07 10.55
N PRO A 68 -7.20 -1.40 10.74
CA PRO A 68 -7.54 -1.95 12.06
C PRO A 68 -6.47 -1.73 13.13
N ASN A 69 -5.21 -1.59 12.71
CA ASN A 69 -4.08 -1.44 13.60
C ASN A 69 -3.70 0.02 13.92
N ILE A 70 -4.41 0.99 13.35
CA ILE A 70 -4.24 2.39 13.76
C ILE A 70 -4.82 2.57 15.17
N PRO A 71 -4.02 2.99 16.15
CA PRO A 71 -4.52 3.14 17.52
C PRO A 71 -5.69 4.11 17.60
N ASN A 72 -6.67 3.77 18.44
CA ASN A 72 -7.80 4.64 18.73
C ASN A 72 -7.51 5.47 19.99
N THR A 73 -6.74 6.53 19.82
CA THR A 73 -6.35 7.44 20.92
C THR A 73 -6.75 8.87 20.60
N SER A 74 -6.84 9.73 21.61
CA SER A 74 -7.13 11.16 21.42
C SER A 74 -6.02 11.92 20.67
N GLN A 75 -4.87 11.31 20.47
CA GLN A 75 -3.77 11.93 19.73
C GLN A 75 -3.81 11.69 18.23
N ILE A 76 -4.68 10.80 17.75
CA ILE A 76 -4.77 10.41 16.34
C ILE A 76 -6.18 10.73 15.81
N SER A 77 -6.23 11.50 14.73
CA SER A 77 -7.48 11.77 13.99
C SER A 77 -7.43 11.16 12.60
N ARG A 78 -8.49 10.46 12.21
CA ARG A 78 -8.69 9.95 10.84
C ARG A 78 -9.42 10.99 10.02
N ILE A 79 -8.67 11.73 9.19
CA ILE A 79 -9.16 12.92 8.50
C ILE A 79 -9.90 12.54 7.23
N GLY A 80 -9.24 11.96 6.24
CA GLY A 80 -9.84 11.67 4.95
C GLY A 80 -9.37 10.36 4.33
N VAL A 81 -10.18 9.79 3.46
CA VAL A 81 -9.80 8.63 2.65
C VAL A 81 -10.16 8.84 1.20
N LEU A 82 -9.20 8.55 0.33
CA LEU A 82 -9.31 8.58 -1.12
C LEU A 82 -9.13 7.18 -1.68
N THR A 83 -10.02 6.75 -2.55
CA THR A 83 -9.83 5.58 -3.42
C THR A 83 -10.30 5.89 -4.83
N ASN A 84 -9.92 5.08 -5.81
CA ASN A 84 -10.34 5.27 -7.21
C ASN A 84 -11.87 5.17 -7.42
N ASN A 85 -12.58 4.60 -6.44
CA ASN A 85 -14.03 4.46 -6.49
C ASN A 85 -14.67 5.14 -5.29
N GLY A 86 -15.51 6.15 -5.54
CA GLY A 86 -16.17 6.93 -4.51
C GLY A 86 -17.05 6.09 -3.55
N THR A 87 -17.70 5.03 -4.04
CA THR A 87 -18.47 4.10 -3.22
C THR A 87 -17.58 3.38 -2.22
N THR A 88 -16.40 2.93 -2.65
CA THR A 88 -15.41 2.30 -1.76
C THR A 88 -14.87 3.31 -0.76
N SER A 89 -14.54 4.54 -1.19
CA SER A 89 -14.11 5.61 -0.29
C SER A 89 -15.14 5.86 0.82
N LYS A 90 -16.42 5.97 0.46
CA LYS A 90 -17.51 6.21 1.42
C LYS A 90 -17.63 5.07 2.43
N ARG A 91 -17.70 3.82 1.95
CA ARG A 91 -17.79 2.64 2.81
C ARG A 91 -16.60 2.52 3.78
N VAL A 92 -15.39 2.81 3.30
CA VAL A 92 -14.18 2.78 4.14
C VAL A 92 -14.22 3.91 5.17
N ALA A 93 -14.66 5.12 4.77
CA ALA A 93 -14.76 6.25 5.68
C ALA A 93 -15.74 5.97 6.81
N GLU A 94 -16.90 5.41 6.50
CA GLU A 94 -17.92 5.02 7.49
C GLU A 94 -17.40 3.93 8.44
N LYS A 95 -16.86 2.83 7.86
CA LYS A 95 -16.37 1.68 8.62
C LYS A 95 -15.24 2.02 9.59
N PHE A 96 -14.29 2.84 9.15
CA PHE A 96 -13.08 3.18 9.91
C PHE A 96 -13.12 4.57 10.53
N LYS A 97 -14.31 5.23 10.52
CA LYS A 97 -14.57 6.50 11.19
C LYS A 97 -13.67 7.65 10.72
N PHE A 98 -13.47 7.79 9.41
CA PHE A 98 -12.88 8.98 8.84
C PHE A 98 -13.87 10.13 8.82
N ASN A 99 -13.39 11.37 8.94
CA ASN A 99 -14.23 12.54 8.90
C ASN A 99 -14.89 12.73 7.53
N PHE A 100 -14.17 12.39 6.44
CA PHE A 100 -14.71 12.48 5.10
C PHE A 100 -14.13 11.42 4.16
N CYS A 101 -14.81 11.21 3.04
CA CYS A 101 -14.29 10.52 1.87
C CYS A 101 -14.14 11.51 0.70
N ALA A 102 -13.17 11.24 -0.17
CA ALA A 102 -12.84 12.07 -1.31
C ALA A 102 -12.60 11.24 -2.58
N THR A 103 -12.66 11.92 -3.71
CA THR A 103 -12.27 11.41 -5.04
C THR A 103 -11.14 12.20 -5.66
N LEU A 104 -10.75 13.32 -5.05
CA LEU A 104 -9.63 14.15 -5.49
C LEU A 104 -8.56 14.22 -4.40
N GLU A 105 -7.32 14.09 -4.79
CA GLU A 105 -6.16 14.07 -3.89
C GLU A 105 -5.97 15.37 -3.10
N LYS A 106 -6.30 16.53 -3.70
CA LYS A 106 -6.24 17.83 -3.01
C LYS A 106 -7.04 17.88 -1.72
N ASP A 107 -8.12 17.09 -1.65
CA ASP A 107 -8.99 17.07 -0.47
C ASP A 107 -8.35 16.31 0.71
N VAL A 108 -7.57 15.26 0.42
CA VAL A 108 -6.86 14.46 1.45
C VAL A 108 -5.48 15.02 1.79
N LEU A 109 -4.92 15.87 0.92
CA LEU A 109 -3.65 16.57 1.13
C LEU A 109 -3.82 17.96 1.74
N ASP A 110 -5.00 18.31 2.20
CA ASP A 110 -5.33 19.61 2.76
C ASP A 110 -4.56 19.94 4.07
N LYS A 111 -4.77 21.17 4.61
CA LYS A 111 -4.07 21.66 5.81
C LYS A 111 -4.38 20.84 7.07
N LYS A 112 -5.51 20.15 7.12
CA LYS A 112 -5.91 19.37 8.30
C LYS A 112 -5.12 18.08 8.42
N THR A 113 -4.65 17.52 7.31
CA THR A 113 -3.79 16.33 7.27
C THR A 113 -2.34 16.70 7.52
N ASN A 114 -1.62 15.96 8.35
CA ASN A 114 -0.18 16.06 8.50
C ASN A 114 0.58 14.77 8.17
N THR A 115 -0.13 13.66 8.07
CA THR A 115 0.42 12.34 7.78
C THR A 115 -0.44 11.64 6.74
N VAL A 116 0.18 11.14 5.68
CA VAL A 116 -0.49 10.44 4.58
C VAL A 116 -0.05 9.00 4.53
N PHE A 117 -1.01 8.08 4.51
CA PHE A 117 -0.80 6.65 4.26
C PHE A 117 -1.12 6.36 2.79
N ILE A 118 -0.16 5.81 2.07
CA ILE A 118 -0.27 5.44 0.65
C ILE A 118 -0.29 3.91 0.56
N ALA A 119 -1.40 3.36 0.10
CA ALA A 119 -1.61 1.92 -0.06
C ALA A 119 -2.37 1.63 -1.36
N THR A 120 -1.85 2.17 -2.45
CA THR A 120 -2.32 2.04 -3.82
C THR A 120 -1.64 0.87 -4.53
N ARG A 121 -1.71 0.80 -5.86
CA ARG A 121 -0.85 -0.05 -6.68
C ARG A 121 0.54 0.57 -6.76
N HIS A 122 1.53 -0.26 -7.08
CA HIS A 122 2.95 0.11 -6.97
C HIS A 122 3.33 1.27 -7.89
N ASP A 123 2.79 1.31 -9.11
CA ASP A 123 3.01 2.35 -10.12
C ASP A 123 2.73 3.77 -9.63
N SER A 124 1.80 3.92 -8.70
CA SER A 124 1.39 5.24 -8.20
C SER A 124 2.04 5.66 -6.88
N HIS A 125 2.89 4.81 -6.29
CA HIS A 125 3.51 5.12 -5.00
C HIS A 125 4.40 6.35 -5.07
N CYS A 126 5.31 6.42 -6.06
CA CYS A 126 6.21 7.56 -6.24
C CYS A 126 5.44 8.87 -6.37
N GLU A 127 4.46 8.92 -7.27
CA GLU A 127 3.65 10.11 -7.52
C GLU A 127 3.01 10.64 -6.23
N TYR A 128 2.37 9.75 -5.46
CA TYR A 128 1.71 10.17 -4.22
C TYR A 128 2.68 10.54 -3.10
N VAL A 129 3.85 9.90 -3.03
CA VAL A 129 4.92 10.30 -2.10
C VAL A 129 5.39 11.72 -2.41
N LEU A 130 5.70 12.02 -3.67
CA LEU A 130 6.15 13.34 -4.10
C LEU A 130 5.09 14.43 -3.83
N LYS A 131 3.81 14.14 -4.15
CA LYS A 131 2.70 15.04 -3.85
C LYS A 131 2.56 15.30 -2.35
N ALA A 132 2.65 14.26 -1.51
CA ALA A 132 2.56 14.41 -0.07
C ALA A 132 3.73 15.25 0.50
N LEU A 133 4.96 15.02 0.05
CA LEU A 133 6.13 15.81 0.42
C LEU A 133 5.98 17.27 0.00
N LYS A 134 5.53 17.53 -1.24
CA LYS A 134 5.24 18.89 -1.74
C LYS A 134 4.22 19.64 -0.87
N HIS A 135 3.27 18.93 -0.29
CA HIS A 135 2.29 19.46 0.66
C HIS A 135 2.77 19.43 2.12
N ASN A 136 4.07 19.18 2.35
CA ASN A 136 4.68 19.18 3.67
C ASN A 136 4.05 18.17 4.64
N LYS A 137 3.80 16.92 4.17
CA LYS A 137 3.22 15.84 4.94
C LYS A 137 4.27 14.78 5.28
N HIS A 138 4.12 14.14 6.45
CA HIS A 138 4.78 12.87 6.72
C HIS A 138 4.13 11.78 5.89
N VAL A 139 4.91 10.79 5.45
CA VAL A 139 4.44 9.73 4.55
C VAL A 139 4.71 8.36 5.15
N PHE A 140 3.70 7.54 5.18
CA PHE A 140 3.83 6.09 5.18
C PHE A 140 3.42 5.58 3.80
N VAL A 141 4.26 4.80 3.15
CA VAL A 141 3.95 4.19 1.86
C VAL A 141 4.17 2.69 1.92
N GLU A 142 3.22 1.91 1.38
CA GLU A 142 3.43 0.47 1.22
C GLU A 142 4.61 0.19 0.30
N LYS A 143 5.21 -0.96 0.49
CA LYS A 143 6.31 -1.40 -0.36
C LYS A 143 5.78 -1.87 -1.75
N PRO A 144 6.56 -1.78 -2.82
CA PRO A 144 7.84 -1.07 -2.92
C PRO A 144 7.62 0.46 -2.87
N LEU A 145 8.64 1.20 -2.49
CA LEU A 145 8.58 2.66 -2.46
C LEU A 145 8.31 3.25 -3.85
N CYS A 146 8.94 2.67 -4.87
CA CYS A 146 8.85 3.07 -6.27
C CYS A 146 9.22 1.88 -7.17
N LEU A 147 9.08 2.00 -8.47
CA LEU A 147 9.41 0.97 -9.45
C LEU A 147 10.72 1.25 -10.19
N LEU A 148 11.10 2.53 -10.34
CA LEU A 148 12.26 2.96 -11.09
C LEU A 148 13.32 3.63 -10.19
N GLU A 149 14.58 3.52 -10.56
CA GLU A 149 15.69 4.17 -9.86
C GLU A 149 15.57 5.70 -9.94
N SER A 150 15.17 6.24 -11.09
CA SER A 150 14.89 7.67 -11.27
C SER A 150 13.82 8.19 -10.31
N GLU A 151 12.78 7.42 -10.06
CA GLU A 151 11.74 7.75 -9.08
C GLU A 151 12.31 7.81 -7.65
N LEU A 152 13.21 6.88 -7.31
CA LEU A 152 13.89 6.89 -6.02
C LEU A 152 14.72 8.16 -5.84
N GLU A 153 15.47 8.57 -6.87
CA GLU A 153 16.27 9.80 -6.87
C GLU A 153 15.37 11.03 -6.67
N GLU A 154 14.24 11.10 -7.37
CA GLU A 154 13.27 12.19 -7.20
C GLU A 154 12.72 12.26 -5.76
N ILE A 155 12.37 11.11 -5.18
CA ILE A 155 11.89 11.04 -3.79
C ILE A 155 12.97 11.51 -2.81
N ILE A 156 14.22 11.09 -2.98
CA ILE A 156 15.34 11.51 -2.15
C ILE A 156 15.51 13.03 -2.21
N VAL A 157 15.56 13.59 -3.43
CA VAL A 157 15.66 15.05 -3.64
C VAL A 157 14.49 15.80 -3.02
N ALA A 158 13.28 15.28 -3.17
CA ALA A 158 12.09 15.91 -2.58
C ALA A 158 12.11 15.86 -1.05
N GLN A 159 12.51 14.73 -0.48
CA GLN A 159 12.56 14.52 0.96
C GLN A 159 13.63 15.39 1.65
N THR A 160 14.79 15.61 1.02
CA THR A 160 15.84 16.48 1.56
C THR A 160 15.42 17.95 1.66
N LYS A 161 14.46 18.38 0.83
CA LYS A 161 13.95 19.77 0.84
C LYS A 161 12.93 20.04 1.95
N VAL A 162 12.43 19.01 2.60
CA VAL A 162 11.39 19.13 3.63
C VAL A 162 11.78 18.33 4.88
N ASN A 163 11.43 18.83 6.06
CA ASN A 163 11.66 18.13 7.32
C ASN A 163 10.48 17.18 7.62
N LYS A 164 10.29 16.18 6.74
CA LYS A 164 9.22 15.18 6.87
C LYS A 164 9.78 13.76 6.75
N ALA A 165 9.24 12.87 7.57
CA ALA A 165 9.60 11.47 7.51
C ALA A 165 8.87 10.78 6.34
N VAL A 166 9.59 9.91 5.65
CA VAL A 166 9.05 8.91 4.73
C VAL A 166 9.37 7.54 5.30
N MET A 167 8.34 6.75 5.55
CA MET A 167 8.44 5.38 6.05
C MET A 167 7.88 4.42 5.02
N VAL A 168 8.68 3.43 4.62
CA VAL A 168 8.25 2.34 3.74
C VAL A 168 7.73 1.17 4.55
N GLY A 169 6.65 0.57 4.13
CA GLY A 169 5.90 -0.48 4.81
C GLY A 169 6.59 -1.86 4.87
N PHE A 170 7.86 -1.91 5.22
CA PHE A 170 8.58 -3.16 5.44
C PHE A 170 8.20 -3.81 6.77
N ASN A 171 7.00 -4.37 6.83
CA ASN A 171 6.34 -4.86 8.02
C ASN A 171 7.04 -6.04 8.72
N ARG A 172 7.85 -6.84 8.00
CA ARG A 172 8.53 -8.01 8.57
C ARG A 172 9.50 -7.67 9.70
N ARG A 173 10.07 -6.47 9.69
CA ARG A 173 10.92 -5.93 10.77
C ARG A 173 10.22 -5.93 12.13
N PHE A 174 8.91 -5.72 12.12
CA PHE A 174 8.10 -5.50 13.33
C PHE A 174 7.35 -6.74 13.81
N SER A 175 7.54 -7.89 13.16
CA SER A 175 6.91 -9.12 13.63
C SER A 175 7.44 -9.50 15.02
N PRO A 176 6.60 -10.04 15.94
CA PRO A 176 7.03 -10.36 17.30
C PRO A 176 8.24 -11.31 17.34
N LEU A 177 8.32 -12.26 16.41
CA LEU A 177 9.45 -13.19 16.31
C LEU A 177 10.71 -12.47 15.84
N THR A 178 10.62 -11.54 14.88
CA THR A 178 11.76 -10.75 14.41
C THR A 178 12.33 -9.89 15.53
N VAL A 179 11.47 -9.25 16.31
CA VAL A 179 11.90 -8.42 17.46
C VAL A 179 12.63 -9.27 18.50
N LYS A 180 12.16 -10.48 18.77
CA LYS A 180 12.86 -11.44 19.66
C LYS A 180 14.19 -11.88 19.05
N LEU A 181 14.19 -12.29 17.79
CA LEU A 181 15.38 -12.75 17.08
C LEU A 181 16.47 -11.68 17.07
N LYS A 182 16.13 -10.42 16.76
CA LYS A 182 17.07 -9.30 16.73
C LYS A 182 17.77 -9.06 18.07
N LYS A 183 17.10 -9.36 19.20
CA LYS A 183 17.69 -9.27 20.53
C LYS A 183 18.70 -10.39 20.82
N VAL A 184 18.52 -11.56 20.20
CA VAL A 184 19.34 -12.76 20.45
C VAL A 184 20.59 -12.81 19.58
N ILE A 185 20.47 -12.44 18.30
CA ILE A 185 21.57 -12.58 17.33
C ILE A 185 22.73 -11.62 17.54
N GLY A 186 22.53 -10.54 18.31
CA GLY A 186 23.59 -9.56 18.55
C GLY A 186 24.02 -8.77 17.31
N ASN A 187 25.27 -8.29 17.29
CA ASN A 187 25.82 -7.43 16.24
C ASN A 187 27.02 -8.05 15.49
N ASN A 188 27.33 -9.32 15.74
CA ASN A 188 28.45 -9.98 15.07
C ASN A 188 28.12 -10.24 13.57
N PRO A 189 29.12 -10.27 12.69
CA PRO A 189 28.95 -10.74 11.33
C PRO A 189 28.34 -12.14 11.30
N MET A 190 27.41 -12.35 10.36
CA MET A 190 26.63 -13.59 10.25
C MET A 190 26.42 -13.99 8.81
N THR A 191 26.21 -15.29 8.60
CA THR A 191 25.71 -15.82 7.31
C THR A 191 24.22 -16.15 7.46
N MET A 192 23.42 -15.71 6.50
CA MET A 192 21.96 -15.84 6.54
C MET A 192 21.46 -16.52 5.28
N LEU A 193 20.49 -17.44 5.42
CA LEU A 193 19.75 -18.01 4.29
C LEU A 193 18.25 -17.79 4.51
N TYR A 194 17.62 -17.11 3.57
CA TYR A 194 16.18 -16.94 3.56
C TYR A 194 15.58 -17.59 2.32
N ARG A 195 14.96 -18.74 2.51
CA ARG A 195 14.28 -19.47 1.43
C ARG A 195 12.78 -19.22 1.44
N ILE A 196 12.24 -18.92 0.28
CA ILE A 196 10.82 -18.61 0.06
C ILE A 196 10.28 -19.47 -1.07
N ASN A 197 9.38 -20.38 -0.77
CA ASN A 197 8.57 -21.08 -1.75
C ASN A 197 7.28 -20.26 -1.96
N ALA A 198 7.33 -19.30 -2.87
CA ALA A 198 6.25 -18.34 -3.07
C ALA A 198 5.06 -18.96 -3.82
N GLY A 199 5.33 -19.94 -4.70
CA GLY A 199 4.35 -20.54 -5.58
C GLY A 199 3.94 -19.65 -6.74
N ALA A 200 3.38 -20.22 -7.76
CA ALA A 200 2.89 -19.50 -8.93
C ALA A 200 1.69 -18.60 -8.58
N ILE A 201 1.58 -17.50 -9.28
CA ILE A 201 0.38 -16.63 -9.33
C ILE A 201 -0.10 -16.53 -10.79
N PRO A 202 -1.40 -16.27 -11.03
CA PRO A 202 -1.92 -16.09 -12.39
C PRO A 202 -1.14 -15.03 -13.19
N GLY A 203 -0.93 -15.27 -14.48
CA GLY A 203 -0.15 -14.36 -15.34
C GLY A 203 -0.76 -12.96 -15.48
N GLU A 204 -2.10 -12.90 -15.42
CA GLU A 204 -2.87 -11.66 -15.48
C GLU A 204 -2.90 -10.90 -14.14
N ASN A 205 -2.24 -11.40 -13.11
CA ASN A 205 -2.15 -10.68 -11.84
C ASN A 205 -1.33 -9.40 -12.03
N TRP A 206 -1.88 -8.28 -11.63
CA TRP A 206 -1.28 -6.95 -11.81
C TRP A 206 0.15 -6.81 -11.24
N ILE A 207 0.53 -7.65 -10.27
CA ILE A 207 1.90 -7.68 -9.72
C ILE A 207 2.92 -8.10 -10.79
N GLN A 208 2.50 -8.96 -11.75
CA GLN A 208 3.37 -9.44 -12.82
C GLN A 208 3.52 -8.45 -13.98
N ASP A 209 2.62 -7.47 -14.08
CA ASP A 209 2.76 -6.37 -15.00
C ASP A 209 3.93 -5.48 -14.56
N LEU A 210 4.92 -5.31 -15.42
CA LEU A 210 6.14 -4.58 -15.08
C LEU A 210 5.92 -3.09 -14.90
N GLU A 211 4.92 -2.52 -15.56
CA GLU A 211 4.60 -1.09 -15.47
C GLU A 211 3.73 -0.77 -14.23
N ILE A 212 2.84 -1.70 -13.83
CA ILE A 212 1.92 -1.48 -12.72
C ILE A 212 2.46 -2.06 -11.41
N GLY A 213 2.94 -3.30 -11.46
CA GLY A 213 3.39 -4.06 -10.29
C GLY A 213 4.90 -4.12 -10.11
N GLY A 214 5.67 -3.89 -11.20
CA GLY A 214 7.12 -4.01 -11.20
C GLY A 214 7.64 -5.45 -11.14
N GLY A 215 6.74 -6.44 -11.25
CA GLY A 215 7.07 -7.85 -11.09
C GLY A 215 7.30 -8.27 -9.64
N ARG A 216 7.49 -9.58 -9.44
CA ARG A 216 7.60 -10.15 -8.08
C ARG A 216 8.91 -9.82 -7.38
N VAL A 217 9.98 -9.51 -8.13
CA VAL A 217 11.26 -9.13 -7.52
C VAL A 217 11.10 -7.82 -6.76
N LEU A 218 10.59 -6.78 -7.40
CA LEU A 218 10.31 -5.51 -6.72
C LEU A 218 9.12 -5.62 -5.75
N GLY A 219 8.03 -6.27 -6.16
CA GLY A 219 6.81 -6.34 -5.36
C GLY A 219 6.89 -7.26 -4.14
N GLU A 220 7.74 -8.31 -4.15
CA GLU A 220 7.81 -9.29 -3.07
C GLU A 220 9.23 -9.47 -2.50
N VAL A 221 10.25 -9.66 -3.36
CA VAL A 221 11.61 -10.00 -2.91
C VAL A 221 12.24 -8.86 -2.11
N CYS A 222 11.88 -7.61 -2.38
CA CYS A 222 12.29 -6.45 -1.60
C CYS A 222 12.09 -6.64 -0.08
N HIS A 223 11.01 -7.32 0.33
CA HIS A 223 10.78 -7.65 1.75
C HIS A 223 11.88 -8.48 2.39
N PHE A 224 12.45 -9.42 1.65
CA PHE A 224 13.43 -10.37 2.18
C PHE A 224 14.83 -9.75 2.19
N ILE A 225 15.14 -8.92 1.19
CA ILE A 225 16.36 -8.11 1.16
C ILE A 225 16.36 -7.14 2.35
N ASP A 226 15.25 -6.42 2.53
CA ASP A 226 15.05 -5.53 3.66
C ASP A 226 15.20 -6.26 5.02
N TYR A 227 14.61 -7.45 5.10
CA TYR A 227 14.66 -8.26 6.33
C TYR A 227 16.08 -8.68 6.70
N LEU A 228 16.87 -9.17 5.74
CA LEU A 228 18.27 -9.53 5.99
C LEU A 228 19.10 -8.29 6.34
N THR A 229 18.87 -7.16 5.67
CA THR A 229 19.52 -5.88 5.98
C THR A 229 19.21 -5.44 7.41
N TYR A 230 17.94 -5.54 7.82
CA TYR A 230 17.50 -5.20 9.18
C TYR A 230 18.11 -6.12 10.23
N LEU A 231 18.14 -7.44 10.00
CA LEU A 231 18.66 -8.40 10.98
C LEU A 231 20.14 -8.18 11.26
N ASN A 232 20.97 -8.03 10.22
CA ASN A 232 22.40 -7.83 10.42
C ASN A 232 22.78 -6.39 10.79
N GLY A 233 21.88 -5.42 10.56
CA GLY A 233 22.09 -4.00 10.90
C GLY A 233 23.15 -3.29 10.05
N SER A 234 23.43 -3.78 8.84
CA SER A 234 24.46 -3.24 7.95
C SER A 234 23.92 -3.14 6.52
N LEU A 235 24.45 -2.20 5.74
CA LEU A 235 24.01 -1.97 4.37
C LEU A 235 24.63 -2.98 3.38
N PRO A 236 23.90 -3.39 2.35
CA PRO A 236 24.43 -4.15 1.24
C PRO A 236 25.52 -3.36 0.48
N ILE A 237 26.62 -4.04 0.13
CA ILE A 237 27.73 -3.44 -0.66
C ILE A 237 28.00 -4.20 -1.96
N LYS A 238 27.51 -5.43 -2.07
CA LYS A 238 27.66 -6.24 -3.28
C LYS A 238 26.49 -7.20 -3.42
N VAL A 239 26.00 -7.37 -4.62
CA VAL A 239 24.93 -8.30 -4.97
C VAL A 239 25.31 -9.12 -6.19
N SER A 240 24.96 -10.40 -6.18
CA SER A 240 25.02 -11.30 -7.32
C SER A 240 23.72 -12.10 -7.37
N ALA A 241 23.13 -12.26 -8.54
CA ALA A 241 21.89 -12.98 -8.71
C ALA A 241 21.95 -13.95 -9.90
N SER A 242 21.23 -15.06 -9.76
CA SER A 242 21.02 -16.02 -10.83
C SER A 242 19.55 -16.41 -10.84
N ALA A 243 18.88 -16.22 -11.96
CA ALA A 243 17.48 -16.58 -12.15
C ALA A 243 17.34 -17.80 -13.05
N LEU A 244 16.29 -18.59 -12.80
CA LEU A 244 15.89 -19.65 -13.72
C LEU A 244 15.21 -19.00 -14.94
N PRO A 245 15.65 -19.30 -16.16
CA PRO A 245 15.00 -18.81 -17.37
C PRO A 245 13.54 -19.30 -17.43
N ASP A 246 12.64 -18.41 -17.77
CA ASP A 246 11.24 -18.72 -18.01
C ASP A 246 10.73 -18.12 -19.33
N ALA A 247 9.68 -18.71 -19.91
CA ALA A 247 9.13 -18.32 -21.20
C ALA A 247 8.57 -16.88 -21.21
N ASN A 248 8.14 -16.38 -20.07
CA ASN A 248 7.54 -15.05 -19.91
C ASN A 248 8.58 -14.00 -19.48
N LYS A 249 9.85 -14.39 -19.33
CA LYS A 249 10.96 -13.54 -18.89
C LYS A 249 10.72 -12.81 -17.56
N LEU A 250 9.91 -13.38 -16.67
CA LEU A 250 9.60 -12.80 -15.35
C LEU A 250 10.79 -12.89 -14.39
N ASN A 251 11.69 -13.89 -14.60
CA ASN A 251 12.89 -14.11 -13.80
C ASN A 251 12.62 -14.15 -12.27
N ASP A 252 11.46 -14.65 -11.89
CA ASP A 252 10.95 -14.61 -10.52
C ASP A 252 11.24 -15.90 -9.71
N THR A 253 12.03 -16.82 -10.26
CA THR A 253 12.62 -17.95 -9.55
C THR A 253 14.13 -17.75 -9.54
N LEU A 254 14.69 -17.32 -8.39
CA LEU A 254 16.06 -16.84 -8.37
C LEU A 254 16.72 -16.99 -6.99
N ASN A 255 18.05 -17.01 -7.03
CA ASN A 255 18.91 -16.87 -5.87
C ASN A 255 19.65 -15.53 -5.92
N ILE A 256 19.65 -14.80 -4.82
CA ILE A 256 20.37 -13.53 -4.66
C ILE A 256 21.36 -13.70 -3.53
N LEU A 257 22.65 -13.51 -3.81
CA LEU A 257 23.71 -13.44 -2.82
C LEU A 257 24.01 -11.96 -2.52
N ILE A 258 24.00 -11.61 -1.25
CA ILE A 258 24.24 -10.24 -0.78
C ILE A 258 25.42 -10.25 0.17
N GLN A 259 26.37 -9.34 -0.02
CA GLN A 259 27.43 -9.04 0.94
C GLN A 259 27.15 -7.71 1.60
N PHE A 260 27.38 -7.64 2.91
CA PHE A 260 27.10 -6.47 3.73
C PHE A 260 28.40 -5.83 4.23
N GLN A 261 28.37 -4.54 4.50
CA GLN A 261 29.51 -3.74 4.90
C GLN A 261 30.23 -4.28 6.16
N ASN A 262 29.50 -4.88 7.10
CA ASN A 262 30.05 -5.47 8.32
C ASN A 262 30.67 -6.86 8.14
N GLY A 263 30.81 -7.35 6.91
CA GLY A 263 31.31 -8.69 6.60
C GLY A 263 30.25 -9.81 6.63
N SER A 264 29.01 -9.51 6.99
CA SER A 264 27.90 -10.49 6.88
C SER A 264 27.62 -10.86 5.43
N SER A 265 27.04 -12.03 5.23
CA SER A 265 26.51 -12.46 3.92
C SER A 265 25.08 -12.99 4.06
N GLY A 266 24.28 -12.81 3.02
CA GLY A 266 22.91 -13.30 2.96
C GLY A 266 22.57 -13.90 1.62
N VAL A 267 21.76 -14.97 1.64
CA VAL A 267 21.17 -15.54 0.43
C VAL A 267 19.66 -15.41 0.55
N VAL A 268 19.03 -14.79 -0.44
CA VAL A 268 17.57 -14.84 -0.65
C VAL A 268 17.32 -15.83 -1.78
N ALA A 269 16.73 -16.96 -1.45
CA ALA A 269 16.32 -18.00 -2.37
C ALA A 269 14.81 -17.93 -2.58
N TYR A 270 14.39 -17.24 -3.66
CA TYR A 270 12.98 -17.00 -3.96
C TYR A 270 12.52 -17.87 -5.13
N TYR A 271 11.51 -18.69 -4.92
CA TYR A 271 11.04 -19.68 -5.89
C TYR A 271 9.56 -19.47 -6.19
N ALA A 272 9.27 -18.79 -7.29
CA ALA A 272 7.91 -18.59 -7.78
C ALA A 272 7.28 -19.92 -8.27
N ASN A 273 8.10 -20.86 -8.74
CA ASN A 273 7.68 -22.22 -9.11
C ASN A 273 7.65 -23.21 -7.93
N GLY A 274 8.05 -22.77 -6.74
CA GLY A 274 8.11 -23.60 -5.54
C GLY A 274 6.73 -23.93 -4.98
N SER A 275 6.52 -25.15 -4.50
CA SER A 275 5.27 -25.53 -3.85
C SER A 275 5.14 -24.88 -2.48
N LYS A 276 4.00 -24.21 -2.23
CA LYS A 276 3.66 -23.63 -0.91
C LYS A 276 3.43 -24.70 0.16
N SER A 277 3.14 -25.93 -0.24
CA SER A 277 2.90 -27.07 0.67
C SER A 277 4.17 -27.83 1.06
N ILE A 278 5.26 -27.66 0.32
CA ILE A 278 6.57 -28.25 0.70
C ILE A 278 7.32 -27.21 1.49
N LEU A 279 7.17 -27.54 2.80
CA LEU A 279 7.75 -27.27 3.90
C LEU A 279 8.63 -26.44 4.24
N LYS A 280 8.49 -25.97 5.04
CA LYS A 280 8.61 -25.60 6.43
C LYS A 280 9.52 -26.57 7.14
N ILE A 281 10.74 -26.65 6.72
CA ILE A 281 11.88 -27.10 7.51
C ILE A 281 12.70 -25.90 7.93
#